data_c1bc54dc90249906a1be4f3ed73439f4
#
_entry.id   c1bc54dc90249906a1be4f3ed73439f4
#
_cell.length_a   1.000
_cell.length_b   1.000
_cell.length_c   1.000
_cell.angle_alpha   90.00
_cell.angle_beta   90.00
_cell.angle_gamma   90.00
#
_symmetry.space_group_name_H-M   'P 1'
#
loop_
_entity.id
_entity.type
_entity.pdbx_description
1 polymer ?
#
loop_
_entity_poly.entity_id
_entity_poly.type
_entity_poly.pdbx_seq_one_letter_code
_entity_poly.pdbx_strand_id
1 'polypeptide(L)'
;MLAPGSCACGSIAGRAGRDEMSPLAPVVMTGNAKGLISSRHPLCAENTLVFGRIQREVESADAVLVVGSELSDTDLYNNGRALAFTGSVVRIDIDEEQVARRVTPSVSLVGDARATLDALRPLVAPGVPRNGATRARAWRDHSRNKTSKDFAPWLEAIERALPEDALVALDSTQLGYSAHWWLPATRTRSWLAPYGFGTLGCALPMSIGAGVAAPDRPVLAIAGDGGWLFTVAEMASAVDLDVNVTMILWDNRGYQQIRQSFDDVDAPRMGVDVSSHDPLTIARGFGWSARDITSPDDLTDALRTTLGKGLHLLRICVEAR
;
A
#
# COMPACT_ATOMS: atom_id res chain seq x y z
N MET A 1 19.15 6.35 8.73
CA MET A 1 19.12 7.25 7.55
C MET A 1 18.40 6.50 6.45
N LEU A 2 17.06 6.62 6.38
CA LEU A 2 16.26 5.92 5.40
C LEU A 2 16.34 6.71 4.10
N ALA A 3 16.80 6.05 3.04
CA ALA A 3 16.79 6.60 1.70
C ALA A 3 15.37 7.00 1.30
N PRO A 4 15.15 8.15 0.67
CA PRO A 4 13.88 8.51 0.09
C PRO A 4 13.71 7.69 -1.20
N GLY A 5 13.21 6.49 -1.08
CA GLY A 5 12.89 5.64 -2.22
C GLY A 5 11.42 5.71 -2.55
N SER A 6 11.11 5.82 -3.79
CA SER A 6 9.83 5.65 -4.48
C SER A 6 8.86 6.82 -4.44
N CYS A 7 8.68 7.40 -5.58
CA CYS A 7 7.77 8.49 -5.85
C CYS A 7 6.56 8.05 -6.70
N ALA A 8 5.59 8.91 -6.77
CA ALA A 8 4.31 8.69 -7.44
C ALA A 8 4.44 8.66 -8.97
N CYS A 9 3.64 7.83 -9.61
CA CYS A 9 3.36 7.93 -11.04
C CYS A 9 2.14 8.82 -11.22
N GLY A 10 2.28 9.91 -11.95
CA GLY A 10 1.14 10.80 -12.16
C GLY A 10 1.41 11.82 -13.27
N SER A 11 0.36 12.34 -13.85
CA SER A 11 0.45 13.49 -14.76
C SER A 11 0.23 14.76 -13.94
N ILE A 12 1.13 15.73 -14.08
CA ILE A 12 1.04 17.03 -13.41
C ILE A 12 0.44 18.04 -14.35
N ALA A 13 -0.60 18.72 -13.90
CA ALA A 13 -1.06 19.96 -14.47
C ALA A 13 -1.48 20.92 -13.35
N GLY A 14 -0.79 22.06 -13.26
CA GLY A 14 -1.30 23.30 -12.69
C GLY A 14 -1.35 23.47 -11.16
N ARG A 15 -1.22 24.71 -10.73
CA ARG A 15 -1.25 25.23 -9.37
C ARG A 15 -2.48 24.79 -8.58
N ALA A 16 -2.29 24.31 -7.35
CA ALA A 16 -3.31 24.26 -6.33
C ALA A 16 -3.47 25.62 -5.63
N GLY A 17 -4.39 26.43 -6.15
CA GLY A 17 -5.05 27.47 -5.34
C GLY A 17 -6.35 26.87 -4.78
N ARG A 18 -6.77 27.29 -3.60
CA ARG A 18 -7.87 26.68 -2.85
C ARG A 18 -9.26 26.81 -3.46
N ASP A 19 -9.49 27.57 -4.51
CA ASP A 19 -10.82 27.98 -4.95
C ASP A 19 -11.12 27.93 -6.45
N GLU A 20 -10.26 27.32 -7.28
CA GLU A 20 -10.65 27.08 -8.67
C GLU A 20 -10.29 25.63 -9.05
N MET A 21 -11.32 24.88 -9.46
CA MET A 21 -11.17 23.52 -10.00
C MET A 21 -10.34 23.58 -11.26
N SER A 22 -9.03 23.66 -11.10
CA SER A 22 -8.07 23.57 -12.18
C SER A 22 -8.12 22.18 -12.81
N PRO A 23 -7.90 22.06 -14.09
CA PRO A 23 -8.00 20.86 -14.93
C PRO A 23 -6.82 19.94 -14.69
N LEU A 24 -6.86 19.19 -13.63
CA LEU A 24 -5.72 18.39 -13.21
C LEU A 24 -5.93 16.94 -13.62
N ALA A 25 -4.84 16.27 -13.95
CA ALA A 25 -4.84 14.85 -14.21
C ALA A 25 -4.89 14.06 -12.90
N PRO A 26 -5.46 12.84 -12.91
CA PRO A 26 -5.43 11.97 -11.75
C PRO A 26 -3.98 11.60 -11.42
N VAL A 27 -3.70 11.41 -10.13
CA VAL A 27 -2.41 10.95 -9.63
C VAL A 27 -2.56 9.55 -9.06
N VAL A 28 -1.83 8.61 -9.65
CA VAL A 28 -1.69 7.24 -9.13
C VAL A 28 -0.40 7.15 -8.35
N MET A 29 -0.43 6.50 -7.21
CA MET A 29 0.74 6.24 -6.40
C MET A 29 1.19 4.79 -6.56
N THR A 30 2.49 4.54 -6.69
CA THR A 30 3.07 3.21 -6.54
C THR A 30 3.17 2.83 -5.07
N GLY A 31 3.45 1.57 -4.76
CA GLY A 31 3.33 1.03 -3.40
C GLY A 31 3.96 1.89 -2.30
N ASN A 32 5.23 2.22 -2.44
CA ASN A 32 5.97 3.02 -1.46
C ASN A 32 5.63 4.53 -1.51
N ALA A 33 4.91 4.97 -2.53
CA ALA A 33 4.47 6.37 -2.67
C ALA A 33 3.16 6.66 -1.94
N LYS A 34 2.49 5.62 -1.38
CA LYS A 34 1.20 5.79 -0.71
C LYS A 34 1.29 6.81 0.44
N GLY A 35 0.37 7.77 0.42
CA GLY A 35 0.35 8.87 1.37
C GLY A 35 1.19 10.10 0.97
N LEU A 36 1.93 10.09 -0.14
CA LEU A 36 2.57 11.31 -0.67
C LEU A 36 1.53 12.36 -1.05
N ILE A 37 0.42 11.92 -1.63
CA ILE A 37 -0.78 12.73 -1.80
C ILE A 37 -1.84 12.15 -0.90
N SER A 38 -2.45 13.02 -0.08
CA SER A 38 -3.52 12.59 0.81
C SER A 38 -4.66 11.92 0.04
N SER A 39 -5.16 10.80 0.55
CA SER A 39 -6.35 10.11 0.01
C SER A 39 -7.58 11.02 -0.08
N ARG A 40 -7.61 12.13 0.66
CA ARG A 40 -8.66 13.15 0.60
C ARG A 40 -8.51 14.12 -0.58
N HIS A 41 -7.35 14.13 -1.21
CA HIS A 41 -7.15 15.02 -2.36
C HIS A 41 -7.99 14.52 -3.54
N PRO A 42 -8.76 15.38 -4.21
CA PRO A 42 -9.70 14.96 -5.27
C PRO A 42 -9.02 14.25 -6.44
N LEU A 43 -7.76 14.53 -6.71
CA LEU A 43 -6.97 13.90 -7.77
C LEU A 43 -6.27 12.62 -7.35
N CYS A 44 -6.28 12.26 -6.06
CA CYS A 44 -5.66 11.03 -5.58
C CYS A 44 -6.45 9.81 -6.08
N ALA A 45 -5.82 8.98 -6.87
CA ALA A 45 -6.39 7.73 -7.37
C ALA A 45 -5.85 6.49 -6.61
N GLU A 46 -5.12 6.69 -5.51
CA GLU A 46 -4.53 5.63 -4.70
C GLU A 46 -3.56 4.73 -5.50
N ASN A 47 -3.32 3.52 -5.01
CA ASN A 47 -2.47 2.51 -5.67
C ASN A 47 -3.27 1.69 -6.71
N THR A 48 -3.97 2.35 -7.61
CA THR A 48 -4.89 1.68 -8.52
C THR A 48 -4.24 1.18 -9.81
N LEU A 49 -2.94 1.45 -10.02
CA LEU A 49 -2.23 1.06 -11.25
C LEU A 49 -2.10 -0.47 -11.42
N VAL A 50 -2.33 -1.24 -10.37
CA VAL A 50 -2.38 -2.71 -10.41
C VAL A 50 -3.55 -3.25 -11.27
N PHE A 51 -4.54 -2.43 -11.59
CA PHE A 51 -5.71 -2.85 -12.39
C PHE A 51 -5.48 -2.59 -13.89
N GLY A 52 -5.51 -3.65 -14.69
CA GLY A 52 -5.26 -3.57 -16.14
C GLY A 52 -6.17 -2.59 -16.91
N ARG A 53 -7.39 -2.33 -16.44
CA ARG A 53 -8.24 -1.27 -17.01
C ARG A 53 -7.59 0.10 -16.82
N ILE A 54 -7.09 0.39 -15.62
CA ILE A 54 -6.48 1.68 -15.30
C ILE A 54 -5.15 1.84 -16.02
N GLN A 55 -4.37 0.75 -16.14
CA GLN A 55 -3.16 0.75 -16.97
C GLN A 55 -3.47 1.19 -18.40
N ARG A 56 -4.50 0.61 -19.04
CA ARG A 56 -4.89 0.99 -20.41
C ARG A 56 -5.34 2.45 -20.52
N GLU A 57 -6.03 2.97 -19.50
CA GLU A 57 -6.43 4.39 -19.48
C GLU A 57 -5.22 5.31 -19.31
N VAL A 58 -4.20 4.90 -18.54
CA VAL A 58 -2.93 5.62 -18.39
C VAL A 58 -2.09 5.52 -19.68
N GLU A 59 -2.04 4.34 -20.31
CA GLU A 59 -1.35 4.12 -21.59
C GLU A 59 -1.91 5.00 -22.73
N SER A 60 -3.22 5.27 -22.70
CA SER A 60 -3.90 6.11 -23.69
C SER A 60 -3.86 7.61 -23.41
N ALA A 61 -3.20 8.03 -22.32
CA ALA A 61 -3.07 9.45 -21.99
C ALA A 61 -2.17 10.18 -23.02
N ASP A 62 -2.51 11.42 -23.31
CA ASP A 62 -1.71 12.30 -24.19
C ASP A 62 -0.34 12.67 -23.60
N ALA A 63 -0.23 12.71 -22.28
CA ALA A 63 1.02 12.88 -21.56
C ALA A 63 0.98 12.17 -20.19
N VAL A 64 2.08 11.53 -19.81
CA VAL A 64 2.28 10.89 -18.52
C VAL A 64 3.58 11.41 -17.92
N LEU A 65 3.50 11.87 -16.67
CA LEU A 65 4.67 12.19 -15.87
C LEU A 65 4.90 11.10 -14.83
N VAL A 66 6.04 10.44 -14.89
CA VAL A 66 6.48 9.43 -13.91
C VAL A 66 7.57 10.05 -13.05
N VAL A 67 7.39 10.03 -11.73
CA VAL A 67 8.33 10.65 -10.79
C VAL A 67 8.87 9.62 -9.82
N GLY A 68 10.16 9.31 -9.91
CA GLY A 68 10.93 8.44 -9.02
C GLY A 68 10.33 7.03 -8.84
N SER A 69 9.63 6.51 -9.85
CA SER A 69 8.99 5.20 -9.78
C SER A 69 9.68 4.21 -10.72
N GLU A 70 10.04 3.06 -10.20
CA GLU A 70 10.58 1.95 -11.01
C GLU A 70 9.50 1.29 -11.86
N LEU A 71 8.21 1.53 -11.60
CA LEU A 71 7.08 0.83 -12.20
C LEU A 71 7.28 -0.70 -12.10
N SER A 72 7.58 -1.16 -10.89
CA SER A 72 7.96 -2.55 -10.61
C SER A 72 6.81 -3.53 -10.91
N ASP A 73 7.13 -4.81 -10.95
CA ASP A 73 6.10 -5.85 -11.16
C ASP A 73 5.08 -5.86 -10.02
N THR A 74 5.50 -5.51 -8.80
CA THR A 74 4.61 -5.37 -7.64
C THR A 74 3.70 -4.14 -7.72
N ASP A 75 4.07 -3.11 -8.48
CA ASP A 75 3.21 -1.95 -8.71
C ASP A 75 2.19 -2.18 -9.83
N LEU A 76 2.50 -3.06 -10.77
CA LEU A 76 1.70 -3.26 -11.98
C LEU A 76 0.85 -4.53 -11.93
N TYR A 77 1.31 -5.61 -11.29
CA TYR A 77 0.66 -6.93 -11.28
C TYR A 77 0.20 -7.39 -12.69
N ASN A 78 1.05 -7.20 -13.68
CA ASN A 78 0.71 -7.42 -15.09
C ASN A 78 1.58 -8.49 -15.78
N ASN A 79 2.16 -9.41 -15.00
CA ASN A 79 3.00 -10.51 -15.46
C ASN A 79 4.20 -10.03 -16.31
N GLY A 80 4.82 -8.93 -15.95
CA GLY A 80 5.98 -8.38 -16.64
C GLY A 80 5.67 -7.68 -17.96
N ARG A 81 4.39 -7.48 -18.32
CA ARG A 81 4.02 -6.72 -19.52
C ARG A 81 4.54 -5.30 -19.46
N ALA A 82 5.26 -4.87 -20.48
CA ALA A 82 5.63 -3.46 -20.60
C ALA A 82 4.39 -2.58 -20.82
N LEU A 83 4.37 -1.40 -20.19
CA LEU A 83 3.36 -0.38 -20.47
C LEU A 83 3.64 0.24 -21.85
N ALA A 84 2.59 0.35 -22.69
CA ALA A 84 2.68 0.85 -24.05
C ALA A 84 1.94 2.20 -24.15
N PHE A 85 2.66 3.28 -23.91
CA PHE A 85 2.09 4.64 -23.97
C PHE A 85 1.92 5.10 -25.41
N THR A 86 0.76 5.71 -25.69
CA THR A 86 0.48 6.33 -27.00
C THR A 86 0.88 7.80 -27.02
N GLY A 87 0.96 8.45 -25.87
CA GLY A 87 1.35 9.84 -25.70
C GLY A 87 2.77 10.01 -25.20
N SER A 88 3.12 11.25 -24.88
CA SER A 88 4.45 11.59 -24.38
C SER A 88 4.66 11.11 -22.94
N VAL A 89 5.81 10.50 -22.68
CA VAL A 89 6.21 10.11 -21.32
C VAL A 89 7.38 10.96 -20.87
N VAL A 90 7.20 11.67 -19.76
CA VAL A 90 8.28 12.39 -19.08
C VAL A 90 8.64 11.62 -17.81
N ARG A 91 9.91 11.32 -17.62
CA ARG A 91 10.38 10.64 -16.41
C ARG A 91 11.34 11.53 -15.63
N ILE A 92 11.11 11.59 -14.32
CA ILE A 92 12.03 12.20 -13.35
C ILE A 92 12.54 11.08 -12.46
N ASP A 93 13.84 10.89 -12.42
CA ASP A 93 14.47 9.96 -11.50
C ASP A 93 15.84 10.50 -11.07
N ILE A 94 16.31 10.12 -9.88
CA ILE A 94 17.64 10.48 -9.40
C ILE A 94 18.72 9.59 -10.03
N ASP A 95 18.31 8.43 -10.53
CA ASP A 95 19.18 7.42 -11.13
C ASP A 95 18.98 7.38 -12.65
N GLU A 96 20.06 7.65 -13.38
CA GLU A 96 20.08 7.68 -14.84
C GLU A 96 19.73 6.29 -15.46
N GLU A 97 20.10 5.18 -14.80
CA GLU A 97 19.78 3.85 -15.28
C GLU A 97 18.28 3.54 -15.10
N GLN A 98 17.67 4.03 -14.02
CA GLN A 98 16.25 3.82 -13.74
C GLN A 98 15.34 4.63 -14.65
N VAL A 99 15.77 5.81 -15.07
CA VAL A 99 14.92 6.72 -15.87
C VAL A 99 14.47 6.11 -17.20
N ALA A 100 15.23 5.18 -17.77
CA ALA A 100 14.88 4.50 -19.03
C ALA A 100 14.35 3.07 -18.82
N ARG A 101 14.37 2.57 -17.59
CA ARG A 101 14.01 1.20 -17.30
C ARG A 101 12.50 0.98 -17.47
N ARG A 102 12.10 -0.16 -18.09
CA ARG A 102 10.71 -0.61 -18.36
C ARG A 102 9.89 0.26 -19.30
N VAL A 103 10.15 1.56 -19.39
CA VAL A 103 9.46 2.49 -20.28
C VAL A 103 10.47 3.45 -20.85
N THR A 104 10.56 3.52 -22.18
CA THR A 104 11.39 4.53 -22.86
C THR A 104 10.68 5.88 -22.80
N PRO A 105 11.22 6.88 -22.11
CA PRO A 105 10.58 8.18 -22.02
C PRO A 105 10.81 9.02 -23.28
N SER A 106 9.89 9.93 -23.57
CA SER A 106 10.08 11.01 -24.53
C SER A 106 11.06 12.08 -24.03
N VAL A 107 11.05 12.28 -22.69
CA VAL A 107 11.94 13.22 -21.99
C VAL A 107 12.39 12.59 -20.68
N SER A 108 13.70 12.57 -20.47
CA SER A 108 14.34 12.15 -19.21
C SER A 108 14.87 13.35 -18.44
N LEU A 109 14.54 13.45 -17.18
CA LEU A 109 15.05 14.46 -16.25
C LEU A 109 15.73 13.73 -15.09
N VAL A 110 17.06 13.68 -15.11
CA VAL A 110 17.85 13.06 -14.05
C VAL A 110 18.12 14.07 -12.95
N GLY A 111 17.63 13.82 -11.75
CA GLY A 111 17.81 14.72 -10.62
C GLY A 111 16.84 14.46 -9.47
N ASP A 112 17.01 15.21 -8.39
CA ASP A 112 16.10 15.17 -7.25
C ASP A 112 14.68 15.56 -7.66
N ALA A 113 13.71 14.71 -7.30
CA ALA A 113 12.32 14.86 -7.71
C ALA A 113 11.72 16.21 -7.27
N ARG A 114 11.99 16.64 -6.03
CA ARG A 114 11.47 17.90 -5.52
C ARG A 114 12.07 19.11 -6.25
N ALA A 115 13.39 19.14 -6.38
CA ALA A 115 14.08 20.21 -7.07
C ALA A 115 13.62 20.34 -8.54
N THR A 116 13.48 19.20 -9.22
CA THR A 116 13.01 19.15 -10.61
C THR A 116 11.57 19.62 -10.74
N LEU A 117 10.66 19.18 -9.85
CA LEU A 117 9.26 19.61 -9.85
C LEU A 117 9.12 21.11 -9.51
N ASP A 118 9.92 21.63 -8.56
CA ASP A 118 9.92 23.05 -8.23
C ASP A 118 10.41 23.91 -9.40
N ALA A 119 11.38 23.42 -10.18
CA ALA A 119 11.86 24.09 -11.41
C ALA A 119 10.83 24.00 -12.56
N LEU A 120 10.12 22.89 -12.68
CA LEU A 120 9.09 22.71 -13.72
C LEU A 120 7.83 23.54 -13.47
N ARG A 121 7.44 23.71 -12.21
CA ARG A 121 6.19 24.38 -11.84
C ARG A 121 5.94 25.73 -12.50
N PRO A 122 6.89 26.69 -12.56
CA PRO A 122 6.69 27.97 -13.22
C PRO A 122 6.61 27.88 -14.75
N LEU A 123 7.08 26.78 -15.34
CA LEU A 123 7.12 26.56 -16.79
C LEU A 123 5.84 25.91 -17.33
N VAL A 124 5.05 25.30 -16.44
CA VAL A 124 3.80 24.64 -16.83
C VAL A 124 2.68 25.68 -16.89
N ALA A 125 2.18 25.92 -18.09
CA ALA A 125 1.02 26.78 -18.29
C ALA A 125 -0.24 26.20 -17.65
N PRO A 126 -1.18 27.03 -17.18
CA PRO A 126 -2.50 26.56 -16.78
C PRO A 126 -3.14 25.78 -17.93
N GLY A 127 -3.42 24.52 -17.71
CA GLY A 127 -4.01 23.67 -18.74
C GLY A 127 -5.51 23.89 -18.90
N VAL A 128 -6.08 23.34 -19.97
CA VAL A 128 -7.53 23.31 -20.18
C VAL A 128 -8.20 22.42 -19.13
N PRO A 129 -9.38 22.79 -18.58
CA PRO A 129 -10.13 21.96 -17.64
C PRO A 129 -10.33 20.53 -18.16
N ARG A 130 -9.85 19.56 -17.39
CA ARG A 130 -10.03 18.13 -17.65
C ARG A 130 -10.67 17.48 -16.41
N ASN A 131 -11.35 16.39 -16.58
CA ASN A 131 -12.10 15.68 -15.54
C ASN A 131 -11.23 14.82 -14.61
N GLY A 132 -10.05 15.30 -14.20
CA GLY A 132 -9.08 14.54 -13.41
C GLY A 132 -9.65 14.00 -12.10
N ALA A 133 -10.39 14.81 -11.36
CA ALA A 133 -11.03 14.39 -10.10
C ALA A 133 -12.10 13.31 -10.34
N THR A 134 -12.89 13.44 -11.38
CA THR A 134 -13.88 12.43 -11.78
C THR A 134 -13.22 11.12 -12.17
N ARG A 135 -12.11 11.18 -12.92
CA ARG A 135 -11.32 10.00 -13.29
C ARG A 135 -10.69 9.34 -12.07
N ALA A 136 -10.06 10.13 -11.19
CA ALA A 136 -9.46 9.60 -9.96
C ALA A 136 -10.50 8.89 -9.09
N ARG A 137 -11.68 9.47 -8.94
CA ARG A 137 -12.80 8.82 -8.25
C ARG A 137 -13.23 7.53 -8.94
N ALA A 138 -13.44 7.56 -10.25
CA ALA A 138 -13.84 6.37 -11.01
C ALA A 138 -12.82 5.23 -10.90
N TRP A 139 -11.53 5.54 -10.81
CA TRP A 139 -10.47 4.54 -10.62
C TRP A 139 -10.51 3.94 -9.21
N ARG A 140 -10.70 4.76 -8.17
CA ARG A 140 -10.92 4.26 -6.80
C ARG A 140 -12.16 3.38 -6.70
N ASP A 141 -13.29 3.83 -7.27
CA ASP A 141 -14.53 3.05 -7.27
C ASP A 141 -14.35 1.72 -8.01
N HIS A 142 -13.62 1.73 -9.15
CA HIS A 142 -13.30 0.50 -9.88
C HIS A 142 -12.49 -0.47 -9.03
N SER A 143 -11.44 0.00 -8.34
CA SER A 143 -10.59 -0.84 -7.52
C SER A 143 -11.37 -1.45 -6.34
N ARG A 144 -12.22 -0.67 -5.68
CA ARG A 144 -13.09 -1.17 -4.61
C ARG A 144 -14.06 -2.23 -5.13
N ASN A 145 -14.70 -2.01 -6.27
CA ASN A 145 -15.62 -2.97 -6.89
C ASN A 145 -14.94 -4.26 -7.37
N LYS A 146 -13.62 -4.22 -7.60
CA LYS A 146 -12.81 -5.39 -7.98
C LYS A 146 -12.18 -6.12 -6.81
N THR A 147 -12.23 -5.54 -5.62
CA THR A 147 -11.75 -6.20 -4.41
C THR A 147 -12.65 -7.39 -4.09
N SER A 148 -12.02 -8.51 -3.74
CA SER A 148 -12.74 -9.73 -3.38
C SER A 148 -13.75 -9.48 -2.25
N LYS A 149 -14.90 -10.12 -2.35
CA LYS A 149 -15.92 -10.13 -1.30
C LYS A 149 -15.43 -10.76 0.00
N ASP A 150 -14.36 -11.53 -0.07
CA ASP A 150 -13.73 -12.14 1.11
C ASP A 150 -12.94 -11.09 1.92
N PHE A 151 -12.45 -10.03 1.27
CA PHE A 151 -11.63 -8.98 1.91
C PHE A 151 -12.40 -7.68 2.15
N ALA A 152 -13.32 -7.32 1.26
CA ALA A 152 -14.00 -6.03 1.29
C ALA A 152 -14.66 -5.70 2.64
N PRO A 153 -15.44 -6.60 3.30
CA PRO A 153 -16.06 -6.30 4.58
C PRO A 153 -15.03 -6.02 5.71
N TRP A 154 -13.89 -6.72 5.68
CA TRP A 154 -12.81 -6.53 6.65
C TRP A 154 -12.08 -5.19 6.42
N LEU A 155 -11.84 -4.82 5.16
CA LEU A 155 -11.24 -3.54 4.81
C LEU A 155 -12.14 -2.36 5.17
N GLU A 156 -13.46 -2.49 4.97
CA GLU A 156 -14.45 -1.52 5.45
C GLU A 156 -14.43 -1.38 6.97
N ALA A 157 -14.32 -2.50 7.68
CA ALA A 157 -14.23 -2.49 9.14
C ALA A 157 -12.98 -1.75 9.65
N ILE A 158 -11.83 -2.00 9.00
CA ILE A 158 -10.58 -1.30 9.30
C ILE A 158 -10.74 0.19 8.99
N GLU A 159 -11.25 0.56 7.81
CA GLU A 159 -11.44 1.95 7.38
C GLU A 159 -12.32 2.74 8.36
N ARG A 160 -13.39 2.13 8.88
CA ARG A 160 -14.29 2.75 9.88
C ARG A 160 -13.63 3.04 11.23
N ALA A 161 -12.59 2.29 11.57
CA ALA A 161 -11.91 2.40 12.87
C ALA A 161 -10.56 3.09 12.80
N LEU A 162 -9.95 3.19 11.62
CA LEU A 162 -8.58 3.68 11.44
C LEU A 162 -8.50 5.19 11.66
N PRO A 163 -7.76 5.68 12.67
CA PRO A 163 -7.51 7.10 12.85
C PRO A 163 -6.73 7.70 11.67
N GLU A 164 -6.96 8.97 11.38
CA GLU A 164 -6.31 9.68 10.26
C GLU A 164 -4.79 9.76 10.38
N ASP A 165 -4.29 9.78 11.59
CA ASP A 165 -2.86 9.86 11.90
C ASP A 165 -2.23 8.49 12.16
N ALA A 166 -2.97 7.39 12.01
CA ALA A 166 -2.44 6.06 12.20
C ALA A 166 -1.25 5.79 11.28
N LEU A 167 -0.32 5.00 11.80
CA LEU A 167 0.76 4.35 11.04
C LEU A 167 0.31 2.94 10.70
N VAL A 168 0.40 2.59 9.42
CA VAL A 168 -0.01 1.26 8.94
C VAL A 168 1.21 0.52 8.41
N ALA A 169 1.52 -0.63 8.99
CA ALA A 169 2.59 -1.52 8.54
C ALA A 169 1.98 -2.80 7.93
N LEU A 170 2.33 -3.11 6.71
CA LEU A 170 1.80 -4.26 5.99
C LEU A 170 2.87 -5.31 5.73
N ASP A 171 2.45 -6.55 5.79
CA ASP A 171 3.19 -7.67 5.24
C ASP A 171 2.69 -8.04 3.84
N SER A 172 3.41 -8.91 3.15
CA SER A 172 2.96 -9.55 1.92
C SER A 172 1.87 -10.59 2.24
N THR A 173 0.63 -10.12 2.39
CA THR A 173 -0.55 -10.93 2.67
C THR A 173 -1.74 -10.49 1.81
N GLN A 174 -2.66 -11.41 1.50
CA GLN A 174 -3.79 -11.15 0.60
C GLN A 174 -4.66 -9.96 1.05
N LEU A 175 -4.95 -9.86 2.35
CA LEU A 175 -5.66 -8.70 2.90
C LEU A 175 -4.82 -7.42 2.74
N GLY A 176 -3.50 -7.50 3.00
CA GLY A 176 -2.55 -6.40 2.85
C GLY A 176 -2.46 -5.87 1.42
N TYR A 177 -2.44 -6.76 0.42
CA TYR A 177 -2.45 -6.34 -0.98
C TYR A 177 -3.67 -5.48 -1.29
N SER A 178 -4.86 -5.91 -0.86
CA SER A 178 -6.09 -5.15 -1.07
C SER A 178 -6.12 -3.84 -0.27
N ALA A 179 -5.48 -3.80 0.88
CA ALA A 179 -5.39 -2.59 1.70
C ALA A 179 -4.69 -1.42 0.98
N HIS A 180 -3.77 -1.70 0.04
CA HIS A 180 -3.05 -0.66 -0.69
C HIS A 180 -3.93 0.27 -1.51
N TRP A 181 -4.98 -0.23 -2.13
CA TRP A 181 -5.90 0.61 -2.91
C TRP A 181 -7.21 0.93 -2.18
N TRP A 182 -7.44 0.28 -1.03
CA TRP A 182 -8.66 0.47 -0.25
C TRP A 182 -8.51 1.45 0.90
N LEU A 183 -7.53 1.20 1.78
CA LEU A 183 -7.38 1.98 3.00
C LEU A 183 -6.80 3.36 2.71
N PRO A 184 -7.31 4.42 3.35
CA PRO A 184 -6.78 5.76 3.16
C PRO A 184 -5.42 5.95 3.82
N ALA A 185 -4.56 6.77 3.20
CA ALA A 185 -3.38 7.34 3.80
C ALA A 185 -3.44 8.86 3.66
N THR A 186 -3.65 9.56 4.76
CA THR A 186 -3.89 11.01 4.74
C THR A 186 -2.62 11.82 4.96
N ARG A 187 -1.55 11.18 5.42
CA ARG A 187 -0.26 11.81 5.75
C ARG A 187 0.88 11.06 5.07
N THR A 188 1.93 11.79 4.75
CA THR A 188 3.20 11.20 4.29
C THR A 188 3.83 10.35 5.39
N ARG A 189 4.55 9.29 4.98
CA ARG A 189 5.24 8.37 5.89
C ARG A 189 4.32 7.71 6.93
N SER A 190 3.05 7.51 6.58
CA SER A 190 2.08 6.78 7.41
C SER A 190 1.82 5.37 6.90
N TRP A 191 2.40 4.99 5.77
CA TRP A 191 2.21 3.70 5.12
C TRP A 191 3.56 3.01 4.93
N LEU A 192 3.73 1.84 5.55
CA LEU A 192 4.97 1.06 5.56
C LEU A 192 4.67 -0.30 4.94
N ALA A 193 5.37 -0.66 3.89
CA ALA A 193 5.13 -1.91 3.19
C ALA A 193 6.41 -2.42 2.51
N PRO A 194 6.55 -3.75 2.29
CA PRO A 194 7.78 -4.36 1.79
C PRO A 194 7.93 -4.27 0.28
N TYR A 195 7.56 -3.15 -0.33
CA TYR A 195 7.74 -2.96 -1.76
C TYR A 195 9.23 -2.88 -2.11
N GLY A 196 9.60 -3.51 -3.20
CA GLY A 196 10.97 -3.69 -3.64
C GLY A 196 11.35 -5.17 -3.63
N PHE A 197 11.35 -5.82 -2.48
CA PHE A 197 11.64 -7.26 -2.38
C PHE A 197 10.40 -8.13 -2.11
N GLY A 198 9.28 -7.56 -1.68
CA GLY A 198 8.08 -8.31 -1.33
C GLY A 198 8.30 -9.29 -0.17
N THR A 199 9.19 -8.94 0.77
CA THR A 199 9.59 -9.84 1.85
C THR A 199 8.43 -10.16 2.80
N LEU A 200 8.45 -11.38 3.35
CA LEU A 200 7.56 -11.80 4.42
C LEU A 200 8.14 -11.41 5.79
N GLY A 201 7.27 -11.24 6.77
CA GLY A 201 7.63 -10.99 8.17
C GLY A 201 7.98 -9.54 8.52
N CYS A 202 7.82 -8.60 7.59
CA CYS A 202 8.25 -7.22 7.83
C CYS A 202 7.25 -6.36 8.61
N ALA A 203 5.95 -6.70 8.63
CA ALA A 203 4.94 -5.89 9.29
C ALA A 203 5.21 -5.68 10.78
N LEU A 204 5.58 -6.74 11.50
CA LEU A 204 5.85 -6.66 12.93
C LEU A 204 7.05 -5.74 13.25
N PRO A 205 8.27 -5.97 12.73
CA PRO A 205 9.40 -5.09 13.03
C PRO A 205 9.19 -3.65 12.52
N MET A 206 8.53 -3.46 11.37
CA MET A 206 8.20 -2.10 10.91
C MET A 206 7.22 -1.39 11.85
N SER A 207 6.23 -2.10 12.38
CA SER A 207 5.28 -1.53 13.35
C SER A 207 5.94 -1.16 14.67
N ILE A 208 6.88 -1.96 15.15
CA ILE A 208 7.68 -1.65 16.33
C ILE A 208 8.51 -0.38 16.08
N GLY A 209 9.24 -0.34 14.96
CA GLY A 209 10.00 0.85 14.58
C GLY A 209 9.13 2.11 14.42
N ALA A 210 7.91 1.95 13.91
CA ALA A 210 6.95 3.04 13.81
C ALA A 210 6.49 3.54 15.20
N GLY A 211 6.21 2.63 16.13
CA GLY A 211 5.85 2.95 17.51
C GLY A 211 6.97 3.69 18.26
N VAL A 212 8.21 3.28 18.06
CA VAL A 212 9.39 3.97 18.63
C VAL A 212 9.56 5.37 18.02
N ALA A 213 9.39 5.49 16.68
CA ALA A 213 9.60 6.75 15.98
C ALA A 213 8.47 7.78 16.21
N ALA A 214 7.27 7.33 16.56
CA ALA A 214 6.10 8.17 16.74
C ALA A 214 5.17 7.61 17.85
N PRO A 215 5.58 7.67 19.12
CA PRO A 215 4.92 7.00 20.24
C PRO A 215 3.48 7.50 20.48
N ASP A 216 3.16 8.72 20.07
CA ASP A 216 1.83 9.32 20.23
C ASP A 216 0.85 8.95 19.10
N ARG A 217 1.29 8.19 18.10
CA ARG A 217 0.46 7.79 16.96
C ARG A 217 0.02 6.35 17.06
N PRO A 218 -1.27 6.05 16.75
CA PRO A 218 -1.72 4.67 16.68
C PRO A 218 -0.96 3.88 15.59
N VAL A 219 -0.54 2.65 15.90
CA VAL A 219 0.13 1.77 14.96
C VAL A 219 -0.72 0.54 14.70
N LEU A 220 -1.05 0.30 13.45
CA LEU A 220 -1.72 -0.89 12.94
C LEU A 220 -0.75 -1.71 12.10
N ALA A 221 -0.54 -2.98 12.47
CA ALA A 221 0.15 -3.96 11.64
C ALA A 221 -0.87 -4.91 11.00
N ILE A 222 -0.64 -5.32 9.73
CA ILE A 222 -1.45 -6.35 9.05
C ILE A 222 -0.48 -7.39 8.50
N ALA A 223 -0.57 -8.61 9.00
CA ALA A 223 0.28 -9.73 8.59
C ALA A 223 -0.55 -10.99 8.28
N GLY A 224 0.00 -11.86 7.44
CA GLY A 224 -0.50 -13.23 7.29
C GLY A 224 0.15 -14.16 8.30
N ASP A 225 -0.50 -15.28 8.60
CA ASP A 225 -0.01 -16.30 9.52
C ASP A 225 1.39 -16.82 9.15
N GLY A 226 1.62 -17.12 7.88
CA GLY A 226 2.93 -17.57 7.40
C GLY A 226 4.00 -16.48 7.47
N GLY A 227 3.67 -15.23 7.11
CA GLY A 227 4.60 -14.11 7.18
C GLY A 227 5.00 -13.73 8.61
N TRP A 228 4.02 -13.68 9.51
CA TRP A 228 4.25 -13.38 10.92
C TRP A 228 5.26 -14.31 11.59
N LEU A 229 5.27 -15.60 11.22
CA LEU A 229 6.18 -16.59 11.78
C LEU A 229 7.66 -16.29 11.51
N PHE A 230 8.00 -15.58 10.43
CA PHE A 230 9.40 -15.22 10.13
C PHE A 230 10.01 -14.30 11.17
N THR A 231 9.21 -13.50 11.85
CA THR A 231 9.69 -12.49 12.81
C THR A 231 8.95 -12.54 14.15
N VAL A 232 8.29 -13.65 14.45
CA VAL A 232 7.48 -13.80 15.67
C VAL A 232 8.25 -13.46 16.94
N ALA A 233 9.57 -13.70 16.99
CA ALA A 233 10.44 -13.36 18.11
C ALA A 233 10.47 -11.86 18.43
N GLU A 234 10.23 -11.01 17.42
CA GLU A 234 10.16 -9.55 17.61
C GLU A 234 8.99 -9.10 18.49
N MET A 235 8.06 -9.99 18.80
CA MET A 235 7.03 -9.70 19.81
C MET A 235 7.64 -9.40 21.17
N ALA A 236 8.79 -10.02 21.51
CA ALA A 236 9.55 -9.70 22.73
C ALA A 236 10.14 -8.29 22.65
N SER A 237 10.71 -7.92 21.50
CA SER A 237 11.26 -6.57 21.28
C SER A 237 10.21 -5.47 21.47
N ALA A 238 8.96 -5.73 21.07
CA ALA A 238 7.85 -4.79 21.28
C ALA A 238 7.53 -4.57 22.77
N VAL A 239 7.64 -5.62 23.57
CA VAL A 239 7.46 -5.55 25.03
C VAL A 239 8.62 -4.78 25.67
N ASP A 240 9.86 -5.10 25.30
CA ASP A 240 11.06 -4.46 25.84
C ASP A 240 11.12 -2.96 25.54
N LEU A 241 10.57 -2.55 24.41
CA LEU A 241 10.53 -1.16 23.95
C LEU A 241 9.29 -0.39 24.40
N ASP A 242 8.35 -1.03 25.11
CA ASP A 242 7.10 -0.45 25.63
C ASP A 242 6.31 0.32 24.55
N VAL A 243 6.20 -0.27 23.35
CA VAL A 243 5.48 0.34 22.24
C VAL A 243 4.00 -0.07 22.21
N ASN A 244 3.17 0.75 21.58
CA ASN A 244 1.77 0.43 21.34
C ASN A 244 1.59 -0.08 19.90
N VAL A 245 1.20 -1.35 19.72
CA VAL A 245 0.95 -1.96 18.41
C VAL A 245 -0.32 -2.81 18.46
N THR A 246 -1.24 -2.55 17.55
CA THR A 246 -2.36 -3.46 17.26
C THR A 246 -2.05 -4.19 15.96
N MET A 247 -1.99 -5.53 16.00
CA MET A 247 -1.73 -6.38 14.85
C MET A 247 -2.99 -7.15 14.45
N ILE A 248 -3.40 -7.05 13.21
CA ILE A 248 -4.34 -7.96 12.56
C ILE A 248 -3.55 -9.11 11.98
N LEU A 249 -3.86 -10.34 12.40
CA LEU A 249 -3.32 -11.57 11.83
C LEU A 249 -4.38 -12.21 10.94
N TRP A 250 -4.14 -12.20 9.64
CA TRP A 250 -4.95 -12.91 8.65
C TRP A 250 -4.49 -14.36 8.58
N ASP A 251 -5.23 -15.25 9.26
CA ASP A 251 -4.88 -16.65 9.43
C ASP A 251 -5.70 -17.51 8.45
N ASN A 252 -5.08 -17.88 7.34
CA ASN A 252 -5.62 -18.78 6.33
C ASN A 252 -4.86 -20.14 6.30
N ARG A 253 -4.08 -20.41 7.34
CA ARG A 253 -3.31 -21.64 7.57
C ARG A 253 -2.34 -21.99 6.47
N GLY A 254 -1.60 -20.99 5.98
CA GLY A 254 -0.54 -21.22 5.02
C GLY A 254 -0.26 -20.05 4.08
N TYR A 255 0.54 -20.34 3.07
CA TYR A 255 0.91 -19.39 2.03
C TYR A 255 -0.13 -19.39 0.91
N GLN A 256 -1.33 -18.90 1.20
CA GLN A 256 -2.48 -19.02 0.29
C GLN A 256 -2.25 -18.37 -1.08
N GLN A 257 -1.50 -17.27 -1.15
CA GLN A 257 -1.15 -16.66 -2.44
C GLN A 257 -0.28 -17.59 -3.28
N ILE A 258 0.61 -18.35 -2.65
CA ILE A 258 1.47 -19.30 -3.34
C ILE A 258 0.68 -20.55 -3.73
N ARG A 259 -0.26 -21.02 -2.87
CA ARG A 259 -1.20 -22.08 -3.25
C ARG A 259 -1.94 -21.73 -4.52
N GLN A 260 -2.51 -20.53 -4.59
CA GLN A 260 -3.21 -20.04 -5.77
C GLN A 260 -2.30 -20.02 -7.00
N SER A 261 -1.05 -19.58 -6.84
CA SER A 261 -0.08 -19.56 -7.96
C SER A 261 0.26 -20.96 -8.49
N PHE A 262 0.31 -21.98 -7.63
CA PHE A 262 0.45 -23.38 -8.07
C PHE A 262 -0.80 -23.86 -8.84
N ASP A 263 -1.99 -23.54 -8.33
CA ASP A 263 -3.26 -23.92 -8.97
C ASP A 263 -3.44 -23.25 -10.34
N ASP A 264 -3.07 -21.98 -10.47
CA ASP A 264 -3.18 -21.21 -11.71
C ASP A 264 -2.35 -21.80 -12.86
N VAL A 265 -1.31 -22.59 -12.54
CA VAL A 265 -0.45 -23.27 -13.53
C VAL A 265 -0.57 -24.79 -13.48
N ASP A 266 -1.57 -25.33 -12.78
CA ASP A 266 -1.82 -26.78 -12.60
C ASP A 266 -0.57 -27.54 -12.10
N ALA A 267 0.18 -26.95 -11.16
CA ALA A 267 1.37 -27.53 -10.58
C ALA A 267 1.10 -28.12 -9.17
N PRO A 268 1.78 -29.20 -8.79
CA PRO A 268 1.64 -29.78 -7.45
C PRO A 268 2.05 -28.77 -6.36
N ARG A 269 1.19 -28.55 -5.38
CA ARG A 269 1.49 -27.71 -4.23
C ARG A 269 2.58 -28.32 -3.35
N MET A 270 3.63 -27.56 -3.02
CA MET A 270 4.74 -28.01 -2.19
C MET A 270 5.16 -26.89 -1.22
N GLY A 271 5.35 -27.21 0.06
CA GLY A 271 5.87 -26.27 1.07
C GLY A 271 4.98 -25.07 1.38
N VAL A 272 3.69 -25.14 1.06
CA VAL A 272 2.74 -24.02 1.17
C VAL A 272 1.85 -24.08 2.41
N ASP A 273 1.91 -25.21 3.12
CA ASP A 273 1.19 -25.39 4.37
C ASP A 273 2.10 -25.05 5.54
N VAL A 274 1.64 -24.18 6.44
CA VAL A 274 2.34 -23.90 7.69
C VAL A 274 2.01 -24.96 8.74
N SER A 275 2.94 -25.19 9.65
CA SER A 275 2.73 -26.10 10.78
C SER A 275 1.55 -25.63 11.62
N SER A 276 0.79 -26.61 12.14
CA SER A 276 -0.28 -26.30 13.08
C SER A 276 0.30 -25.72 14.37
N HIS A 277 -0.02 -24.47 14.65
CA HIS A 277 0.33 -23.74 15.86
C HIS A 277 -0.84 -22.85 16.26
N ASP A 278 -0.84 -22.42 17.51
CA ASP A 278 -1.84 -21.46 18.00
C ASP A 278 -1.22 -20.06 18.15
N PRO A 279 -1.49 -19.14 17.21
CA PRO A 279 -0.94 -17.79 17.27
C PRO A 279 -1.32 -17.02 18.53
N LEU A 280 -2.52 -17.29 19.08
CA LEU A 280 -2.99 -16.60 20.29
C LEU A 280 -2.20 -17.02 21.52
N THR A 281 -1.90 -18.31 21.66
CA THR A 281 -1.05 -18.81 22.76
C THR A 281 0.38 -18.28 22.63
N ILE A 282 0.95 -18.26 21.43
CA ILE A 282 2.29 -17.71 21.19
C ILE A 282 2.33 -16.22 21.57
N ALA A 283 1.37 -15.43 21.10
CA ALA A 283 1.32 -14.00 21.40
C ALA A 283 1.19 -13.72 22.90
N ARG A 284 0.32 -14.47 23.60
CA ARG A 284 0.17 -14.38 25.06
C ARG A 284 1.45 -14.78 25.78
N GLY A 285 2.18 -15.78 25.29
CA GLY A 285 3.51 -16.18 25.82
C GLY A 285 4.54 -15.06 25.77
N PHE A 286 4.44 -14.15 24.79
CA PHE A 286 5.25 -12.93 24.71
C PHE A 286 4.65 -11.73 25.49
N GLY A 287 3.52 -11.91 26.20
CA GLY A 287 2.91 -10.81 26.97
C GLY A 287 1.92 -9.95 26.20
N TRP A 288 1.56 -10.32 24.96
CA TRP A 288 0.55 -9.61 24.18
C TRP A 288 -0.87 -10.03 24.58
N SER A 289 -1.81 -9.11 24.55
CA SER A 289 -3.23 -9.44 24.56
C SER A 289 -3.62 -10.02 23.19
N ALA A 290 -4.25 -11.19 23.18
CA ALA A 290 -4.58 -11.85 21.91
C ALA A 290 -5.98 -12.48 21.94
N ARG A 291 -6.77 -12.27 20.87
CA ARG A 291 -8.09 -12.84 20.72
C ARG A 291 -8.49 -13.07 19.26
N ASP A 292 -9.46 -13.95 19.06
CA ASP A 292 -10.13 -14.10 17.77
C ASP A 292 -11.08 -12.93 17.49
N ILE A 293 -11.20 -12.63 16.22
CA ILE A 293 -12.17 -11.71 15.64
C ILE A 293 -13.14 -12.54 14.81
N THR A 294 -14.42 -12.43 15.11
CA THR A 294 -15.46 -13.30 14.54
C THR A 294 -16.28 -12.63 13.44
N SER A 295 -16.24 -11.30 13.34
CA SER A 295 -16.97 -10.56 12.33
C SER A 295 -16.29 -9.21 12.01
N PRO A 296 -16.62 -8.57 10.87
CA PRO A 296 -16.14 -7.22 10.55
C PRO A 296 -16.55 -6.17 11.61
N ASP A 297 -17.73 -6.28 12.20
CA ASP A 297 -18.15 -5.34 13.25
C ASP A 297 -17.37 -5.55 14.55
N ASP A 298 -17.11 -6.82 14.93
CA ASP A 298 -16.20 -7.15 16.04
C ASP A 298 -14.78 -6.60 15.79
N LEU A 299 -14.27 -6.62 14.55
CA LEU A 299 -13.00 -6.00 14.21
C LEU A 299 -13.02 -4.49 14.41
N THR A 300 -14.10 -3.82 13.95
CA THR A 300 -14.25 -2.36 14.12
C THR A 300 -14.18 -1.97 15.60
N ASP A 301 -14.91 -2.68 16.46
CA ASP A 301 -14.96 -2.40 17.91
C ASP A 301 -13.63 -2.74 18.60
N ALA A 302 -12.98 -3.84 18.17
CA ALA A 302 -11.66 -4.19 18.65
C ALA A 302 -10.63 -3.10 18.34
N LEU A 303 -10.56 -2.64 17.09
CA LEU A 303 -9.64 -1.60 16.67
C LEU A 303 -9.85 -0.28 17.42
N ARG A 304 -11.10 0.14 17.62
CA ARG A 304 -11.42 1.35 18.40
C ARG A 304 -10.93 1.29 19.84
N THR A 305 -10.85 0.10 20.41
CA THR A 305 -10.47 -0.09 21.80
C THR A 305 -8.98 -0.35 21.99
N THR A 306 -8.29 -0.86 20.97
CA THR A 306 -6.87 -1.30 21.06
C THR A 306 -5.88 -0.36 20.38
N LEU A 307 -6.27 0.34 19.31
CA LEU A 307 -5.34 1.24 18.60
C LEU A 307 -4.78 2.31 19.53
N GLY A 308 -3.45 2.39 19.60
CA GLY A 308 -2.70 3.31 20.46
C GLY A 308 -2.65 2.89 21.93
N LYS A 309 -3.00 1.64 22.29
CA LYS A 309 -3.05 1.17 23.67
C LYS A 309 -2.46 -0.23 23.80
N GLY A 310 -1.20 -0.32 24.21
CA GLY A 310 -0.55 -1.60 24.50
C GLY A 310 -0.33 -2.48 23.26
N LEU A 311 -0.14 -3.77 23.52
CA LEU A 311 0.21 -4.77 22.51
C LEU A 311 -0.95 -5.74 22.30
N HIS A 312 -1.51 -5.75 21.09
CA HIS A 312 -2.69 -6.55 20.76
C HIS A 312 -2.51 -7.34 19.48
N LEU A 313 -2.87 -8.63 19.50
CA LEU A 313 -3.01 -9.48 18.33
C LEU A 313 -4.47 -9.85 18.12
N LEU A 314 -5.03 -9.45 16.99
CA LEU A 314 -6.41 -9.69 16.57
C LEU A 314 -6.39 -10.69 15.42
N ARG A 315 -6.71 -11.97 15.69
CA ARG A 315 -6.69 -13.02 14.67
C ARG A 315 -8.03 -13.08 13.94
N ILE A 316 -7.98 -13.01 12.63
CA ILE A 316 -9.09 -13.34 11.73
C ILE A 316 -8.78 -14.70 11.11
N CYS A 317 -9.48 -15.73 11.59
CA CYS A 317 -9.33 -17.08 11.04
C CYS A 317 -10.28 -17.23 9.85
N VAL A 318 -9.72 -17.54 8.68
CA VAL A 318 -10.47 -17.82 7.46
C VAL A 318 -10.23 -19.25 7.02
N GLU A 319 -11.27 -19.92 6.52
CA GLU A 319 -11.11 -21.27 5.99
C GLU A 319 -10.15 -21.25 4.78
N ALA A 320 -9.18 -22.15 4.79
CA ALA A 320 -8.34 -22.39 3.63
C ALA A 320 -9.20 -22.91 2.47
N ARG A 321 -9.21 -22.20 1.36
CA ARG A 321 -9.87 -22.62 0.11
C ARG A 321 -8.92 -23.32 -0.83
#